data_2b8e8d9948b3a76031006a9c1a246eb4
#
_entry.id   2b8e8d9948b3a76031006a9c1a246eb4
#
_cell.length_a   1.000
_cell.length_b   1.000
_cell.length_c   1.000
_cell.angle_alpha   90.00
_cell.angle_beta   90.00
_cell.angle_gamma   90.00
#
_symmetry.space_group_name_H-M   'P 1'
#
loop_
_entity.id
_entity.type
_entity.pdbx_description
1 polymer ?
#
loop_
_entity_poly.entity_id
_entity_poly.type
_entity_poly.pdbx_seq_one_letter_code
_entity_poly.pdbx_strand_id
1 'polypeptide(L)'
;VEIPIVEGLLGASLPFLFLKDGEISILSLAWVRHRTLYELVSPAEISAGVHAVGLLYDFYYLAEQGRAVTANELGGVLARFMDAREHGLAMLRWNSVRRKTAIDDVRRVSSFGEFCTDNFGHAPLNQRETKFVKDLNFAEQRRFYHALEHRKEWDKLAHLVDATVVGRGKVNRGKFDPKERRLKASYERKTFPPEKVLPLINATTSVRDKLYLILLFFGGLRSSEPLHLFVTDITVTPSGSAVVTLGDPETGSYDWSNLYRGKQHGNRATFLAERYSLGPRSKLGKKHPLHVGWKGMAYDNEARNESEVNWLVPEIGRYFARLHFQYMHETRKHVPDEHPYYFVNEKDADNFGSPLTLSNTAKMFERAARRLGLDPAEDGVNRHGARHFYGHFCASHLRLPLEVTQSIMHHANILSTKIYYALDQAVARDELKKGFARIQSELPSLCADIERVSFSRHYQ
;
A
#
# COMPACT_ATOMS: atom_id res chain seq x y z
N VAL A 1 7.37 17.59 -15.64
CA VAL A 1 8.08 16.83 -16.69
C VAL A 1 9.09 15.93 -16.01
N GLU A 2 9.21 14.67 -16.44
CA GLU A 2 10.24 13.73 -15.94
C GLU A 2 11.41 13.74 -16.92
N ILE A 3 12.61 13.98 -16.41
CA ILE A 3 13.85 13.99 -17.20
C ILE A 3 14.72 12.82 -16.76
N PRO A 4 15.21 11.97 -17.67
CA PRO A 4 16.08 10.85 -17.33
C PRO A 4 17.43 11.36 -16.80
N ILE A 5 17.96 10.66 -15.79
CA ILE A 5 19.32 10.95 -15.27
C ILE A 5 20.31 10.16 -16.14
N VAL A 6 21.28 10.88 -16.72
CA VAL A 6 22.23 10.31 -17.70
C VAL A 6 23.40 9.58 -17.02
N GLU A 7 23.71 9.82 -15.76
CA GLU A 7 24.84 9.17 -15.07
C GLU A 7 24.39 8.22 -13.96
N GLY A 8 24.69 6.95 -14.11
CA GLY A 8 24.78 5.96 -13.03
C GLY A 8 23.52 5.16 -12.69
N LEU A 9 22.33 5.55 -13.12
CA LEU A 9 21.09 4.82 -12.85
C LEU A 9 20.29 4.66 -14.16
N LEU A 10 20.51 3.58 -14.86
CA LEU A 10 19.73 3.19 -16.04
C LEU A 10 18.22 3.22 -15.72
N GLY A 11 17.50 4.15 -16.35
CA GLY A 11 16.05 4.27 -16.25
C GLY A 11 15.49 5.10 -15.11
N ALA A 12 16.32 5.78 -14.31
CA ALA A 12 15.81 6.72 -13.30
C ALA A 12 15.48 8.07 -13.95
N SER A 13 14.28 8.60 -13.68
CA SER A 13 13.85 9.94 -14.05
C SER A 13 13.49 10.74 -12.81
N LEU A 14 13.84 12.04 -12.80
CA LEU A 14 13.42 12.97 -11.76
C LEU A 14 12.35 13.92 -12.30
N PRO A 15 11.35 14.28 -11.47
CA PRO A 15 10.35 15.26 -11.85
C PRO A 15 10.94 16.67 -11.80
N PHE A 16 10.67 17.46 -12.84
CA PHE A 16 11.00 18.87 -12.92
C PHE A 16 9.74 19.72 -12.92
N LEU A 17 9.76 20.84 -12.21
CA LEU A 17 8.69 21.83 -12.20
C LEU A 17 9.14 23.01 -13.06
N PHE A 18 8.37 23.30 -14.13
CA PHE A 18 8.51 24.48 -14.94
C PHE A 18 7.52 25.55 -14.48
N LEU A 19 7.99 26.78 -14.38
CA LEU A 19 7.19 27.95 -14.05
C LEU A 19 6.49 28.49 -15.30
N LYS A 20 5.64 29.50 -15.11
CA LYS A 20 4.82 30.09 -16.18
C LYS A 20 5.64 30.62 -17.37
N ASP A 21 6.81 31.13 -17.13
CA ASP A 21 7.78 31.67 -18.11
C ASP A 21 8.63 30.58 -18.80
N GLY A 22 8.43 29.32 -18.44
CA GLY A 22 9.19 28.17 -18.95
C GLY A 22 10.51 27.92 -18.23
N GLU A 23 10.84 28.70 -17.20
CA GLU A 23 12.01 28.48 -16.36
C GLU A 23 11.79 27.29 -15.41
N ILE A 24 12.92 26.63 -15.05
CA ILE A 24 12.88 25.54 -14.07
C ILE A 24 12.88 26.15 -12.66
N SER A 25 11.98 25.68 -11.80
CA SER A 25 11.99 26.04 -10.38
C SER A 25 13.23 25.47 -9.69
N ILE A 26 14.24 26.32 -9.47
CA ILE A 26 15.51 25.94 -8.83
C ILE A 26 15.27 25.42 -7.41
N LEU A 27 14.37 26.05 -6.65
CA LEU A 27 14.00 25.61 -5.29
C LEU A 27 13.39 24.20 -5.28
N SER A 28 12.49 23.93 -6.24
CA SER A 28 11.89 22.59 -6.40
C SER A 28 12.95 21.56 -6.78
N LEU A 29 13.88 21.90 -7.66
CA LEU A 29 14.98 21.02 -8.04
C LEU A 29 15.92 20.70 -6.87
N ALA A 30 16.29 21.73 -6.08
CA ALA A 30 17.12 21.56 -4.88
C ALA A 30 16.42 20.65 -3.85
N TRP A 31 15.09 20.83 -3.66
CA TRP A 31 14.30 19.99 -2.77
C TRP A 31 14.22 18.54 -3.25
N VAL A 32 13.99 18.30 -4.55
CA VAL A 32 14.01 16.95 -5.15
C VAL A 32 15.35 16.27 -4.90
N ARG A 33 16.46 16.98 -5.15
CA ARG A 33 17.81 16.47 -4.88
C ARG A 33 18.01 16.12 -3.41
N HIS A 34 17.58 16.98 -2.49
CA HIS A 34 17.68 16.74 -1.05
C HIS A 34 16.90 15.49 -0.64
N ARG A 35 15.65 15.38 -1.07
CA ARG A 35 14.81 14.22 -0.76
C ARG A 35 15.32 12.91 -1.35
N THR A 36 15.96 12.97 -2.52
CA THR A 36 16.53 11.78 -3.17
C THR A 36 17.80 11.30 -2.46
N LEU A 37 18.71 12.22 -2.12
CA LEU A 37 20.05 11.88 -1.63
C LEU A 37 20.10 11.67 -0.11
N TYR A 38 19.36 12.47 0.65
CA TYR A 38 19.47 12.48 2.11
C TYR A 38 18.28 11.83 2.82
N GLU A 39 17.08 11.96 2.27
CA GLU A 39 15.90 11.36 2.90
C GLU A 39 15.53 9.99 2.29
N LEU A 40 16.15 9.59 1.19
CA LEU A 40 15.91 8.32 0.47
C LEU A 40 14.43 8.08 0.17
N VAL A 41 13.69 9.14 -0.15
CA VAL A 41 12.24 9.08 -0.41
C VAL A 41 11.98 8.40 -1.76
N SER A 42 10.92 7.62 -1.83
CA SER A 42 10.55 6.92 -3.05
C SER A 42 10.29 7.88 -4.23
N PRO A 43 10.67 7.52 -5.47
CA PRO A 43 10.41 8.35 -6.66
C PRO A 43 8.93 8.73 -6.84
N ALA A 44 8.01 7.85 -6.41
CA ALA A 44 6.58 8.11 -6.46
C ALA A 44 6.17 9.25 -5.52
N GLU A 45 6.71 9.30 -4.31
CA GLU A 45 6.41 10.36 -3.34
C GLU A 45 7.08 11.68 -3.75
N ILE A 46 8.28 11.62 -4.33
CA ILE A 46 8.95 12.82 -4.89
C ILE A 46 8.09 13.41 -6.02
N SER A 47 7.63 12.59 -6.98
CA SER A 47 6.73 13.04 -8.06
C SER A 47 5.43 13.63 -7.53
N ALA A 48 4.82 13.01 -6.52
CA ALA A 48 3.61 13.53 -5.89
C ALA A 48 3.89 14.86 -5.16
N GLY A 49 5.05 15.00 -4.54
CA GLY A 49 5.50 16.24 -3.90
C GLY A 49 5.66 17.39 -4.90
N VAL A 50 6.39 17.16 -5.99
CA VAL A 50 6.59 18.16 -7.05
C VAL A 50 5.25 18.55 -7.70
N HIS A 51 4.35 17.58 -7.90
CA HIS A 51 3.01 17.86 -8.39
C HIS A 51 2.23 18.76 -7.42
N ALA A 52 2.26 18.48 -6.11
CA ALA A 52 1.58 19.31 -5.11
C ALA A 52 2.14 20.75 -5.07
N VAL A 53 3.48 20.89 -5.20
CA VAL A 53 4.12 22.20 -5.31
C VAL A 53 3.66 22.94 -6.57
N GLY A 54 3.57 22.26 -7.71
CA GLY A 54 3.03 22.83 -8.94
C GLY A 54 1.58 23.32 -8.80
N LEU A 55 0.73 22.54 -8.15
CA LEU A 55 -0.65 22.94 -7.84
C LEU A 55 -0.69 24.19 -6.94
N LEU A 56 0.20 24.30 -5.94
CA LEU A 56 0.30 25.51 -5.11
C LEU A 56 0.73 26.71 -5.94
N TYR A 57 1.69 26.56 -6.86
CA TYR A 57 2.10 27.62 -7.78
C TYR A 57 0.95 28.11 -8.63
N ASP A 58 0.19 27.21 -9.25
CA ASP A 58 -0.98 27.57 -10.06
C ASP A 58 -2.03 28.31 -9.21
N PHE A 59 -2.31 27.80 -8.01
CA PHE A 59 -3.22 28.43 -7.07
C PHE A 59 -2.78 29.85 -6.68
N TYR A 60 -1.51 30.00 -6.31
CA TYR A 60 -0.97 31.29 -5.88
C TYR A 60 -1.01 32.32 -7.01
N TYR A 61 -0.60 31.94 -8.21
CA TYR A 61 -0.60 32.87 -9.34
C TYR A 61 -1.98 33.25 -9.85
N LEU A 62 -2.90 32.30 -9.92
CA LEU A 62 -4.20 32.52 -10.55
C LEU A 62 -5.31 32.88 -9.55
N ALA A 63 -5.40 32.20 -8.43
CA ALA A 63 -6.44 32.47 -7.44
C ALA A 63 -6.04 33.61 -6.48
N GLU A 64 -4.78 33.63 -6.02
CA GLU A 64 -4.25 34.68 -5.13
C GLU A 64 -3.64 35.86 -5.92
N GLN A 65 -3.66 35.82 -7.25
CA GLN A 65 -3.16 36.87 -8.17
C GLN A 65 -1.68 37.24 -7.92
N GLY A 66 -0.87 36.32 -7.40
CA GLY A 66 0.55 36.55 -7.11
C GLY A 66 0.81 37.67 -6.09
N ARG A 67 -0.16 38.01 -5.25
CA ARG A 67 0.01 39.06 -4.24
C ARG A 67 1.12 38.70 -3.27
N ALA A 68 1.96 39.69 -2.91
CA ALA A 68 2.88 39.52 -1.82
C ALA A 68 2.11 39.24 -0.51
N VAL A 69 2.32 38.07 0.06
CA VAL A 69 1.60 37.62 1.25
C VAL A 69 2.54 37.81 2.44
N THR A 70 2.08 38.48 3.49
CA THR A 70 2.83 38.61 4.73
C THR A 70 2.97 37.26 5.43
N ALA A 71 3.99 37.10 6.28
CA ALA A 71 4.20 35.87 7.03
C ALA A 71 2.96 35.43 7.82
N ASN A 72 2.13 36.37 8.29
CA ASN A 72 0.89 36.07 9.00
C ASN A 72 -0.23 35.53 8.07
N GLU A 73 -0.23 35.95 6.81
CA GLU A 73 -1.23 35.52 5.82
C GLU A 73 -0.91 34.19 5.17
N LEU A 74 0.37 33.75 5.19
CA LEU A 74 0.82 32.48 4.59
C LEU A 74 0.04 31.26 5.11
N GLY A 75 -0.26 31.21 6.42
CA GLY A 75 -1.11 30.15 6.97
C GLY A 75 -2.53 30.13 6.40
N GLY A 76 -3.06 31.29 6.04
CA GLY A 76 -4.36 31.43 5.37
C GLY A 76 -4.32 30.90 3.92
N VAL A 77 -3.21 31.09 3.21
CA VAL A 77 -3.04 30.53 1.85
C VAL A 77 -3.14 29.00 1.84
N LEU A 78 -2.50 28.32 2.78
CA LEU A 78 -2.61 26.85 2.89
C LEU A 78 -4.05 26.38 3.15
N ALA A 79 -4.77 27.10 4.01
CA ALA A 79 -6.17 26.75 4.29
C ALA A 79 -7.06 26.88 3.04
N ARG A 80 -6.91 28.01 2.30
CA ARG A 80 -7.65 28.23 1.03
C ARG A 80 -7.22 27.26 -0.06
N PHE A 81 -5.92 26.95 -0.16
CA PHE A 81 -5.42 25.94 -1.08
C PHE A 81 -6.04 24.56 -0.79
N MET A 82 -6.09 24.15 0.49
CA MET A 82 -6.71 22.91 0.89
C MET A 82 -8.20 22.88 0.52
N ASP A 83 -8.93 23.97 0.78
CA ASP A 83 -10.34 24.10 0.44
C ASP A 83 -10.57 23.99 -1.07
N ALA A 84 -9.76 24.68 -1.87
CA ALA A 84 -9.80 24.59 -3.33
C ALA A 84 -9.51 23.18 -3.86
N ARG A 85 -8.63 22.44 -3.20
CA ARG A 85 -8.37 21.03 -3.54
C ARG A 85 -9.53 20.13 -3.16
N GLU A 86 -10.11 20.29 -1.97
CA GLU A 86 -11.22 19.46 -1.48
C GLU A 86 -12.50 19.67 -2.30
N HIS A 87 -12.84 20.90 -2.63
CA HIS A 87 -14.11 21.24 -3.32
C HIS A 87 -13.96 21.42 -4.83
N GLY A 88 -12.73 21.51 -5.32
CA GLY A 88 -12.45 21.87 -6.71
C GLY A 88 -12.42 23.39 -6.92
N LEU A 89 -11.80 23.82 -8.03
CA LEU A 89 -11.69 25.23 -8.39
C LEU A 89 -11.86 25.40 -9.90
N ALA A 90 -13.02 25.90 -10.32
CA ALA A 90 -13.37 26.00 -11.73
C ALA A 90 -12.39 26.84 -12.55
N MET A 91 -11.85 27.95 -11.98
CA MET A 91 -10.86 28.81 -12.61
C MET A 91 -9.60 28.05 -13.02
N LEU A 92 -9.17 27.06 -12.23
CA LEU A 92 -8.02 26.20 -12.50
C LEU A 92 -8.41 24.87 -13.16
N ARG A 93 -9.68 24.66 -13.45
CA ARG A 93 -10.24 23.40 -13.94
C ARG A 93 -9.91 22.21 -13.03
N TRP A 94 -9.83 22.46 -11.72
CA TRP A 94 -9.60 21.41 -10.74
C TRP A 94 -10.90 20.74 -10.36
N ASN A 95 -10.88 19.40 -10.41
CA ASN A 95 -11.94 18.59 -9.83
C ASN A 95 -11.73 18.48 -8.32
N SER A 96 -12.83 18.27 -7.58
CA SER A 96 -12.78 17.95 -6.17
C SER A 96 -11.97 16.67 -5.92
N VAL A 97 -11.19 16.66 -4.86
CA VAL A 97 -10.47 15.46 -4.41
C VAL A 97 -10.91 15.05 -3.01
N ARG A 98 -10.68 13.81 -2.65
CA ARG A 98 -10.94 13.34 -1.28
C ARG A 98 -10.14 14.18 -0.27
N ARG A 99 -10.75 14.51 0.87
CA ARG A 99 -10.10 15.29 1.94
C ARG A 99 -8.71 14.76 2.31
N LYS A 100 -8.53 13.44 2.35
CA LYS A 100 -7.22 12.83 2.59
C LYS A 100 -6.17 13.27 1.55
N THR A 101 -6.53 13.29 0.28
CA THR A 101 -5.64 13.74 -0.80
C THR A 101 -5.29 15.23 -0.63
N ALA A 102 -6.26 16.07 -0.29
CA ALA A 102 -6.02 17.49 -0.01
C ALA A 102 -5.09 17.70 1.19
N ILE A 103 -5.23 16.90 2.26
CA ILE A 103 -4.33 16.92 3.42
C ILE A 103 -2.91 16.49 3.02
N ASP A 104 -2.77 15.43 2.23
CA ASP A 104 -1.47 14.95 1.78
C ASP A 104 -0.77 15.98 0.87
N ASP A 105 -1.53 16.68 0.00
CA ASP A 105 -1.01 17.80 -0.81
C ASP A 105 -0.49 18.93 0.09
N VAL A 106 -1.26 19.35 1.11
CA VAL A 106 -0.84 20.37 2.09
C VAL A 106 0.42 19.95 2.85
N ARG A 107 0.53 18.68 3.25
CA ARG A 107 1.74 18.18 3.94
C ARG A 107 2.98 18.25 3.05
N ARG A 108 2.84 17.86 1.78
CA ARG A 108 3.95 17.92 0.80
C ARG A 108 4.39 19.35 0.55
N VAL A 109 3.44 20.25 0.39
CA VAL A 109 3.71 21.67 0.21
C VAL A 109 4.34 22.30 1.46
N SER A 110 3.88 21.92 2.67
CA SER A 110 4.48 22.37 3.93
C SER A 110 5.93 21.89 4.06
N SER A 111 6.22 20.63 3.71
CA SER A 111 7.58 20.07 3.71
C SER A 111 8.50 20.82 2.71
N PHE A 112 8.00 21.19 1.54
CA PHE A 112 8.75 22.04 0.61
C PHE A 112 9.02 23.41 1.19
N GLY A 113 8.01 24.05 1.81
CA GLY A 113 8.16 25.35 2.46
C GLY A 113 9.17 25.31 3.63
N GLU A 114 9.16 24.25 4.43
CA GLU A 114 10.16 24.04 5.49
C GLU A 114 11.58 23.92 4.93
N PHE A 115 11.75 23.13 3.86
CA PHE A 115 13.03 23.03 3.18
C PHE A 115 13.54 24.40 2.67
N CYS A 116 12.66 25.20 2.07
CA CYS A 116 13.01 26.55 1.60
C CYS A 116 13.37 27.50 2.76
N THR A 117 12.71 27.38 3.90
CA THR A 117 13.02 28.16 5.09
C THR A 117 14.37 27.78 5.66
N ASP A 118 14.61 26.47 5.84
CA ASP A 118 15.80 25.97 6.52
C ASP A 118 17.08 26.12 5.68
N ASN A 119 16.98 26.05 4.34
CA ASN A 119 18.15 26.08 3.45
C ASN A 119 18.36 27.43 2.74
N PHE A 120 17.32 28.24 2.57
CA PHE A 120 17.40 29.49 1.80
C PHE A 120 16.87 30.71 2.58
N GLY A 121 16.46 30.56 3.83
CA GLY A 121 16.00 31.66 4.67
C GLY A 121 14.65 32.27 4.26
N HIS A 122 13.86 31.58 3.43
CA HIS A 122 12.52 32.06 3.06
C HIS A 122 11.56 32.04 4.25
N ALA A 123 10.55 32.91 4.22
CA ALA A 123 9.49 32.91 5.21
C ALA A 123 8.77 31.56 5.21
N PRO A 124 8.49 30.96 6.39
CA PRO A 124 7.86 29.64 6.47
C PRO A 124 6.43 29.70 5.93
N LEU A 125 6.14 28.88 4.92
CA LEU A 125 4.80 28.75 4.32
C LEU A 125 3.77 28.31 5.37
N ASN A 126 4.17 27.42 6.27
CA ASN A 126 3.39 27.02 7.44
C ASN A 126 4.13 27.49 8.71
N GLN A 127 3.61 28.51 9.36
CA GLN A 127 4.23 29.03 10.59
C GLN A 127 4.41 27.91 11.60
N ARG A 128 5.59 27.81 12.20
CA ARG A 128 5.89 26.84 13.25
C ARG A 128 5.42 27.37 14.59
N GLU A 129 4.68 26.56 15.33
CA GLU A 129 4.31 26.78 16.70
C GLU A 129 5.09 25.79 17.58
N THR A 130 5.82 26.31 18.56
CA THR A 130 6.53 25.46 19.52
C THR A 130 5.63 25.22 20.73
N LYS A 131 5.24 23.98 20.96
CA LYS A 131 4.48 23.57 22.16
C LYS A 131 5.32 22.64 23.01
N PHE A 132 5.23 22.79 24.35
CA PHE A 132 5.76 21.76 25.22
C PHE A 132 4.87 20.52 25.18
N VAL A 133 5.46 19.33 25.31
CA VAL A 133 4.69 18.07 25.31
C VAL A 133 3.64 18.05 26.40
N LYS A 134 3.93 18.64 27.57
CA LYS A 134 2.99 18.79 28.70
C LYS A 134 1.75 19.62 28.35
N ASP A 135 1.87 20.55 27.41
CA ASP A 135 0.79 21.48 27.02
C ASP A 135 -0.06 20.92 25.86
N LEU A 136 0.29 19.74 25.37
CA LEU A 136 -0.49 19.02 24.37
C LEU A 136 -1.75 18.42 25.02
N ASN A 137 -2.85 18.36 24.27
CA ASN A 137 -4.04 17.66 24.76
C ASN A 137 -3.77 16.13 24.84
N PHE A 138 -4.60 15.41 25.61
CA PHE A 138 -4.43 13.99 25.88
C PHE A 138 -4.25 13.14 24.61
N ALA A 139 -5.01 13.41 23.54
CA ALA A 139 -4.92 12.68 22.28
C ALA A 139 -3.60 12.97 21.53
N GLU A 140 -3.04 14.17 21.68
CA GLU A 140 -1.76 14.57 21.09
C GLU A 140 -0.58 14.00 21.88
N GLN A 141 -0.66 14.01 23.20
CA GLN A 141 0.32 13.35 24.09
C GLN A 141 0.38 11.85 23.78
N ARG A 142 -0.77 11.18 23.68
CA ARG A 142 -0.84 9.77 23.34
C ARG A 142 -0.20 9.46 21.98
N ARG A 143 -0.40 10.31 20.95
CA ARG A 143 0.26 10.15 19.64
C ARG A 143 1.76 10.37 19.73
N PHE A 144 2.18 11.36 20.51
CA PHE A 144 3.60 11.63 20.72
C PHE A 144 4.30 10.44 21.39
N TYR A 145 3.73 9.90 22.48
CA TYR A 145 4.28 8.72 23.14
C TYR A 145 4.23 7.48 22.25
N HIS A 146 3.16 7.29 21.49
CA HIS A 146 3.08 6.20 20.52
C HIS A 146 4.14 6.32 19.40
N ALA A 147 4.41 7.54 18.93
CA ALA A 147 5.48 7.76 17.96
C ALA A 147 6.88 7.50 18.55
N LEU A 148 7.08 7.78 19.83
CA LEU A 148 8.31 7.45 20.55
C LEU A 148 8.48 5.94 20.75
N GLU A 149 7.41 5.22 21.08
CA GLU A 149 7.45 3.75 21.16
C GLU A 149 7.79 3.12 19.81
N HIS A 150 7.18 3.60 18.73
CA HIS A 150 7.56 3.16 17.39
C HIS A 150 9.00 3.51 17.00
N ARG A 151 9.51 4.64 17.48
CA ARG A 151 10.92 4.99 17.26
C ARG A 151 11.86 3.98 17.91
N LYS A 152 11.52 3.42 19.07
CA LYS A 152 12.31 2.39 19.74
C LYS A 152 12.43 1.10 18.93
N GLU A 153 11.49 0.80 18.04
CA GLU A 153 11.50 -0.42 17.23
C GLU A 153 12.55 -0.38 16.11
N TRP A 154 12.90 0.80 15.60
CA TRP A 154 13.85 0.97 14.50
C TRP A 154 15.12 1.75 14.86
N ASP A 155 15.12 2.53 15.94
CA ASP A 155 16.25 3.29 16.43
C ASP A 155 16.93 2.52 17.57
N LYS A 156 18.02 1.82 17.26
CA LYS A 156 18.79 1.01 18.23
C LYS A 156 19.32 1.82 19.43
N LEU A 157 19.43 3.14 19.31
CA LEU A 157 19.88 4.04 20.38
C LEU A 157 18.71 4.69 21.15
N ALA A 158 17.46 4.44 20.77
CA ALA A 158 16.28 5.03 21.41
C ALA A 158 16.14 4.65 22.90
N HIS A 159 16.76 3.55 23.35
CA HIS A 159 16.81 3.16 24.77
C HIS A 159 17.66 4.08 25.63
N LEU A 160 18.55 4.86 25.02
CA LEU A 160 19.37 5.86 25.75
C LEU A 160 18.63 7.17 25.98
N VAL A 161 17.46 7.37 25.38
CA VAL A 161 16.64 8.56 25.56
C VAL A 161 15.72 8.36 26.75
N ASP A 162 15.99 9.06 27.84
CA ASP A 162 15.17 9.04 29.04
C ASP A 162 13.78 9.62 28.74
N ALA A 163 12.72 8.82 28.94
CA ALA A 163 11.33 9.22 28.72
C ALA A 163 10.91 10.45 29.55
N THR A 164 11.54 10.66 30.73
CA THR A 164 11.27 11.82 31.58
C THR A 164 11.82 13.12 30.98
N VAL A 165 12.93 13.05 30.24
CA VAL A 165 13.52 14.19 29.54
C VAL A 165 12.67 14.52 28.29
N VAL A 166 12.13 13.51 27.63
CA VAL A 166 11.27 13.67 26.45
C VAL A 166 9.94 14.35 26.80
N GLY A 167 9.37 14.08 27.98
CA GLY A 167 8.14 14.73 28.46
C GLY A 167 8.32 16.25 28.68
N ARG A 168 9.55 16.73 28.83
CA ARG A 168 9.92 18.17 28.91
C ARG A 168 10.29 18.75 27.56
N GLY A 169 10.31 17.95 26.50
CA GLY A 169 10.69 18.35 25.14
C GLY A 169 9.74 19.38 24.52
N LYS A 170 10.28 20.15 23.60
CA LYS A 170 9.51 21.05 22.74
C LYS A 170 9.18 20.33 21.45
N VAL A 171 7.93 20.43 21.00
CA VAL A 171 7.48 19.92 19.69
C VAL A 171 7.22 21.11 18.78
N ASN A 172 7.97 21.20 17.69
CA ASN A 172 7.71 22.17 16.63
C ASN A 172 6.67 21.58 15.68
N ARG A 173 5.56 22.26 15.54
CA ARG A 173 4.48 21.87 14.61
C ARG A 173 4.13 23.03 13.71
N GLY A 174 3.75 22.73 12.47
CA GLY A 174 3.09 23.72 11.64
C GLY A 174 1.76 24.16 12.31
N LYS A 175 1.50 25.45 12.32
CA LYS A 175 0.26 26.03 12.88
C LYS A 175 -0.98 25.50 12.17
N PHE A 176 -0.90 25.28 10.85
CA PHE A 176 -1.93 24.65 10.05
C PHE A 176 -1.64 23.13 9.92
N ASP A 177 -2.34 22.33 10.71
CA ASP A 177 -2.30 20.85 10.70
C ASP A 177 -3.72 20.31 10.47
N PRO A 178 -4.15 20.22 9.22
CA PRO A 178 -5.49 19.73 8.89
C PRO A 178 -5.63 18.26 9.26
N LYS A 179 -6.72 17.93 9.94
CA LYS A 179 -7.02 16.56 10.38
C LYS A 179 -8.07 15.92 9.49
N GLU A 180 -7.89 14.63 9.21
CA GLU A 180 -8.98 13.83 8.66
C GLU A 180 -10.16 13.90 9.63
N ARG A 181 -11.34 14.29 9.13
CA ARG A 181 -12.56 14.01 9.87
C ARG A 181 -12.62 12.50 10.01
N ARG A 182 -12.58 12.00 11.23
CA ARG A 182 -12.86 10.58 11.51
C ARG A 182 -14.34 10.32 11.22
N LEU A 183 -14.69 10.25 9.94
CA LEU A 183 -15.83 9.46 9.55
C LEU A 183 -15.46 8.04 9.98
N LYS A 184 -16.31 7.39 10.77
CA LYS A 184 -16.26 5.93 10.93
C LYS A 184 -16.31 5.38 9.50
N ALA A 185 -15.13 5.20 8.88
CA ALA A 185 -15.06 4.48 7.63
C ALA A 185 -15.55 3.09 7.99
N SER A 186 -16.71 2.70 7.50
CA SER A 186 -17.10 1.32 7.58
C SER A 186 -16.10 0.56 6.73
N TYR A 187 -15.21 -0.18 7.37
CA TYR A 187 -14.22 -1.03 6.70
C TYR A 187 -14.90 -2.05 5.78
N GLU A 188 -16.17 -2.39 6.09
CA GLU A 188 -17.04 -3.21 5.27
C GLU A 188 -17.13 -2.72 3.82
N ARG A 189 -17.15 -1.40 3.59
CA ARG A 189 -17.25 -0.84 2.23
C ARG A 189 -16.00 -1.02 1.36
N LYS A 190 -14.84 -1.40 1.94
CA LYS A 190 -13.61 -1.61 1.18
C LYS A 190 -13.34 -3.07 0.86
N THR A 191 -14.09 -3.95 1.45
CA THR A 191 -13.98 -5.41 1.27
C THR A 191 -14.87 -5.82 0.09
N PHE A 192 -14.36 -6.67 -0.78
CA PHE A 192 -15.19 -7.27 -1.82
C PHE A 192 -16.28 -8.12 -1.17
N PRO A 193 -17.53 -8.11 -1.69
CA PRO A 193 -18.66 -8.87 -1.12
C PRO A 193 -18.33 -10.37 -1.03
N PRO A 194 -18.28 -10.97 0.18
CA PRO A 194 -17.84 -12.36 0.38
C PRO A 194 -18.66 -13.38 -0.41
N GLU A 195 -19.96 -13.20 -0.50
CA GLU A 195 -20.90 -14.06 -1.21
C GLU A 195 -20.71 -14.03 -2.74
N LYS A 196 -20.01 -13.01 -3.27
CA LYS A 196 -19.73 -12.85 -4.70
C LYS A 196 -18.37 -13.40 -5.12
N VAL A 197 -17.49 -13.79 -4.18
CA VAL A 197 -16.13 -14.27 -4.48
C VAL A 197 -16.12 -15.53 -5.32
N LEU A 198 -16.78 -16.60 -4.85
CA LEU A 198 -16.85 -17.85 -5.60
C LEU A 198 -17.64 -17.72 -6.92
N PRO A 199 -18.81 -17.03 -6.96
CA PRO A 199 -19.47 -16.70 -8.22
C PRO A 199 -18.57 -15.98 -9.23
N LEU A 200 -17.73 -15.02 -8.79
CA LEU A 200 -16.82 -14.29 -9.66
C LEU A 200 -15.78 -15.22 -10.30
N ILE A 201 -15.17 -16.09 -9.51
CA ILE A 201 -14.18 -17.06 -10.00
C ILE A 201 -14.83 -18.08 -10.92
N ASN A 202 -15.99 -18.59 -10.57
CA ASN A 202 -16.70 -19.61 -11.36
C ASN A 202 -17.19 -19.05 -12.71
N ALA A 203 -17.70 -17.83 -12.74
CA ALA A 203 -18.14 -17.15 -13.96
C ALA A 203 -16.98 -16.72 -14.89
N THR A 204 -15.74 -16.76 -14.40
CA THR A 204 -14.54 -16.46 -15.19
C THR A 204 -14.21 -17.67 -16.06
N THR A 205 -14.12 -17.50 -17.38
CA THR A 205 -13.91 -18.61 -18.32
C THR A 205 -12.45 -18.97 -18.51
N SER A 206 -11.53 -17.97 -18.54
CA SER A 206 -10.08 -18.18 -18.71
C SER A 206 -9.48 -18.81 -17.47
N VAL A 207 -8.72 -19.89 -17.64
CA VAL A 207 -7.99 -20.57 -16.58
C VAL A 207 -6.94 -19.64 -15.97
N ARG A 208 -6.21 -18.88 -16.80
CA ARG A 208 -5.27 -17.85 -16.37
C ARG A 208 -5.93 -16.84 -15.43
N ASP A 209 -7.09 -16.31 -15.82
CA ASP A 209 -7.80 -15.30 -15.07
C ASP A 209 -8.32 -15.86 -13.73
N LYS A 210 -8.77 -17.14 -13.70
CA LYS A 210 -9.12 -17.84 -12.45
C LYS A 210 -7.93 -17.95 -11.51
N LEU A 211 -6.77 -18.37 -12.01
CA LEU A 211 -5.54 -18.47 -11.22
C LEU A 211 -5.14 -17.12 -10.61
N TYR A 212 -5.22 -16.05 -11.41
CA TYR A 212 -4.94 -14.70 -10.94
C TYR A 212 -5.92 -14.26 -9.83
N LEU A 213 -7.22 -14.48 -10.01
CA LEU A 213 -8.23 -14.15 -9.00
C LEU A 213 -8.05 -14.95 -7.70
N ILE A 214 -7.72 -16.25 -7.80
CA ILE A 214 -7.46 -17.09 -6.62
C ILE A 214 -6.28 -16.54 -5.81
N LEU A 215 -5.19 -16.10 -6.45
CA LEU A 215 -4.07 -15.48 -5.77
C LEU A 215 -4.47 -14.20 -5.03
N LEU A 216 -5.39 -13.41 -5.58
CA LEU A 216 -5.86 -12.19 -4.91
C LEU A 216 -6.78 -12.49 -3.72
N PHE A 217 -7.80 -13.35 -3.92
CA PHE A 217 -8.84 -13.59 -2.93
C PHE A 217 -8.43 -14.59 -1.84
N PHE A 218 -7.71 -15.64 -2.22
CA PHE A 218 -7.36 -16.74 -1.32
C PHE A 218 -5.87 -16.84 -1.00
N GLY A 219 -5.02 -16.12 -1.72
CA GLY A 219 -3.60 -15.94 -1.40
C GLY A 219 -3.30 -14.56 -0.82
N GLY A 220 -4.28 -13.65 -0.80
CA GLY A 220 -4.13 -12.31 -0.21
C GLY A 220 -3.16 -11.37 -0.94
N LEU A 221 -2.77 -11.66 -2.18
CA LEU A 221 -1.76 -10.90 -2.90
C LEU A 221 -2.24 -9.51 -3.35
N ARG A 222 -1.31 -8.56 -3.45
CA ARG A 222 -1.56 -7.29 -4.16
C ARG A 222 -1.67 -7.54 -5.65
N SER A 223 -2.45 -6.75 -6.35
CA SER A 223 -2.71 -6.93 -7.79
C SER A 223 -1.46 -6.94 -8.69
N SER A 224 -0.36 -6.37 -8.25
CA SER A 224 0.91 -6.39 -8.98
C SER A 224 1.75 -7.63 -8.70
N GLU A 225 1.66 -8.22 -7.52
CA GLU A 225 2.54 -9.30 -7.06
C GLU A 225 2.46 -10.56 -7.96
N PRO A 226 1.27 -11.04 -8.36
CA PRO A 226 1.20 -12.20 -9.26
C PRO A 226 1.91 -12.00 -10.60
N LEU A 227 2.00 -10.76 -11.08
CA LEU A 227 2.60 -10.46 -12.38
C LEU A 227 4.14 -10.51 -12.38
N HIS A 228 4.76 -10.68 -11.22
CA HIS A 228 6.20 -10.91 -11.07
C HIS A 228 6.55 -12.40 -10.95
N LEU A 229 5.55 -13.28 -10.83
CA LEU A 229 5.81 -14.72 -10.75
C LEU A 229 6.45 -15.25 -12.03
N PHE A 230 7.47 -16.09 -11.87
CA PHE A 230 8.04 -16.92 -12.92
C PHE A 230 7.35 -18.29 -12.94
N VAL A 231 7.48 -19.02 -14.03
CA VAL A 231 6.88 -20.36 -14.14
C VAL A 231 7.37 -21.29 -13.03
N THR A 232 8.62 -21.18 -12.65
CA THR A 232 9.28 -22.01 -11.64
C THR A 232 8.91 -21.64 -10.19
N ASP A 233 8.23 -20.51 -9.98
CA ASP A 233 7.77 -20.11 -8.66
C ASP A 233 6.56 -20.89 -8.15
N ILE A 234 6.00 -21.73 -9.03
CA ILE A 234 4.84 -22.55 -8.68
C ILE A 234 5.27 -24.02 -8.74
N THR A 235 5.23 -24.65 -7.59
CA THR A 235 5.51 -26.08 -7.44
C THR A 235 4.28 -26.78 -6.84
N VAL A 236 4.24 -28.11 -6.94
CA VAL A 236 3.13 -28.91 -6.39
C VAL A 236 3.71 -29.93 -5.42
N THR A 237 3.19 -29.94 -4.21
CA THR A 237 3.61 -30.88 -3.17
C THR A 237 3.15 -32.31 -3.51
N PRO A 238 3.75 -33.34 -2.89
CA PRO A 238 3.26 -34.72 -3.04
C PRO A 238 1.78 -34.91 -2.65
N SER A 239 1.26 -34.06 -1.76
CA SER A 239 -0.16 -34.03 -1.38
C SER A 239 -1.09 -33.39 -2.42
N GLY A 240 -0.53 -32.91 -3.55
CA GLY A 240 -1.27 -32.30 -4.66
C GLY A 240 -1.66 -30.84 -4.41
N SER A 241 -1.08 -30.15 -3.42
CA SER A 241 -1.32 -28.73 -3.17
C SER A 241 -0.24 -27.86 -3.84
N ALA A 242 -0.63 -26.74 -4.43
CA ALA A 242 0.30 -25.78 -4.99
C ALA A 242 1.01 -24.98 -3.88
N VAL A 243 2.32 -24.84 -4.02
CA VAL A 243 3.15 -23.87 -3.31
C VAL A 243 3.53 -22.78 -4.29
N VAL A 244 3.26 -21.54 -3.95
CA VAL A 244 3.57 -20.37 -4.76
C VAL A 244 4.56 -19.51 -4.01
N THR A 245 5.75 -19.31 -4.55
CA THR A 245 6.83 -18.55 -3.94
C THR A 245 6.93 -17.16 -4.60
N LEU A 246 6.84 -16.13 -3.78
CA LEU A 246 6.99 -14.73 -4.20
C LEU A 246 8.41 -14.26 -3.89
N GLY A 247 9.27 -14.23 -4.89
CA GLY A 247 10.60 -13.62 -4.75
C GLY A 247 10.56 -12.12 -5.08
N ASP A 248 11.41 -11.34 -4.40
CA ASP A 248 11.63 -9.95 -4.81
C ASP A 248 12.05 -9.90 -6.28
N PRO A 249 11.41 -9.07 -7.12
CA PRO A 249 11.66 -9.08 -8.57
C PRO A 249 13.08 -8.64 -8.96
N GLU A 250 13.83 -8.05 -8.05
CA GLU A 250 15.21 -7.58 -8.29
C GLU A 250 16.22 -8.43 -7.53
N THR A 251 16.06 -8.46 -6.20
CA THR A 251 17.04 -9.02 -5.26
C THR A 251 16.73 -10.44 -4.82
N GLY A 252 15.52 -10.96 -5.13
CA GLY A 252 15.14 -12.33 -4.79
C GLY A 252 16.12 -13.35 -5.36
N SER A 253 16.58 -14.28 -4.53
CA SER A 253 17.50 -15.35 -4.94
C SER A 253 16.87 -16.22 -6.01
N TYR A 254 17.69 -16.59 -7.00
CA TYR A 254 17.24 -17.44 -8.07
C TYR A 254 18.37 -18.38 -8.55
N ASP A 255 17.99 -19.62 -8.82
CA ASP A 255 18.89 -20.63 -9.33
C ASP A 255 18.50 -21.01 -10.76
N TRP A 256 19.45 -21.03 -11.71
CA TRP A 256 19.19 -21.44 -13.10
C TRP A 256 20.34 -22.27 -13.67
N SER A 257 20.06 -22.92 -14.76
CA SER A 257 21.09 -23.64 -15.51
C SER A 257 21.45 -22.88 -16.78
N ASN A 258 22.73 -22.65 -16.97
CA ASN A 258 23.29 -22.11 -18.20
C ASN A 258 23.95 -23.24 -19.01
N LEU A 259 23.70 -23.30 -20.31
CA LEU A 259 24.24 -24.37 -21.18
C LEU A 259 25.77 -24.46 -21.17
N TYR A 260 26.46 -23.32 -20.96
CA TYR A 260 27.92 -23.24 -21.01
C TYR A 260 28.57 -23.20 -19.62
N ARG A 261 27.87 -22.72 -18.62
CA ARG A 261 28.39 -22.47 -17.26
C ARG A 261 27.80 -23.41 -16.19
N GLY A 262 26.90 -24.32 -16.59
CA GLY A 262 26.23 -25.21 -15.65
C GLY A 262 25.26 -24.49 -14.72
N LYS A 263 25.15 -24.96 -13.46
CA LYS A 263 24.30 -24.37 -12.45
C LYS A 263 24.83 -22.99 -12.03
N GLN A 264 23.97 -22.01 -12.09
CA GLN A 264 24.23 -20.63 -11.68
C GLN A 264 23.34 -20.28 -10.50
N HIS A 265 23.85 -19.41 -9.64
CA HIS A 265 23.12 -18.82 -8.51
C HIS A 265 23.29 -17.30 -8.54
N GLY A 266 22.22 -16.58 -8.30
CA GLY A 266 22.24 -15.12 -8.27
C GLY A 266 20.89 -14.55 -7.87
N ASN A 267 20.56 -13.36 -8.34
CA ASN A 267 19.27 -12.76 -8.12
C ASN A 267 18.40 -12.76 -9.41
N ARG A 268 17.12 -12.46 -9.24
CA ARG A 268 16.15 -12.45 -10.36
C ARG A 268 16.50 -11.44 -11.46
N ALA A 269 17.07 -10.29 -11.10
CA ALA A 269 17.51 -9.29 -12.08
C ALA A 269 18.67 -9.83 -12.93
N THR A 270 19.65 -10.48 -12.33
CA THR A 270 20.78 -11.10 -13.05
C THR A 270 20.29 -12.21 -13.98
N PHE A 271 19.39 -13.07 -13.49
CA PHE A 271 18.79 -14.13 -14.33
C PHE A 271 18.06 -13.56 -15.55
N LEU A 272 17.23 -12.52 -15.37
CA LEU A 272 16.52 -11.87 -16.47
C LEU A 272 17.48 -11.26 -17.49
N ALA A 273 18.54 -10.60 -17.01
CA ALA A 273 19.54 -9.99 -17.89
C ALA A 273 20.35 -11.03 -18.68
N GLU A 274 20.83 -12.08 -18.03
CA GLU A 274 21.69 -13.09 -18.66
C GLU A 274 20.93 -14.02 -19.60
N ARG A 275 19.72 -14.43 -19.22
CA ARG A 275 18.96 -15.42 -20.00
C ARG A 275 18.13 -14.79 -21.09
N TYR A 276 17.55 -13.61 -20.84
CA TYR A 276 16.53 -13.01 -21.71
C TYR A 276 16.87 -11.59 -22.19
N SER A 277 17.98 -11.02 -21.74
CA SER A 277 18.32 -9.60 -21.98
C SER A 277 17.22 -8.64 -21.52
N LEU A 278 16.52 -9.00 -20.45
CA LEU A 278 15.41 -8.25 -19.84
C LEU A 278 15.82 -7.67 -18.49
N GLY A 279 15.19 -6.55 -18.12
CA GLY A 279 15.22 -6.02 -16.75
C GLY A 279 13.96 -6.39 -15.98
N PRO A 280 14.00 -6.30 -14.64
CA PRO A 280 12.81 -6.46 -13.79
C PRO A 280 11.71 -5.48 -14.19
N ARG A 281 10.47 -5.93 -14.22
CA ARG A 281 9.30 -5.09 -14.56
C ARG A 281 9.10 -3.92 -13.61
N SER A 282 9.56 -4.02 -12.37
CA SER A 282 9.56 -2.95 -11.36
C SER A 282 10.43 -1.76 -11.73
N LYS A 283 11.50 -1.98 -12.53
CA LYS A 283 12.45 -0.95 -12.97
C LYS A 283 12.09 -0.29 -14.31
N LEU A 284 11.15 -0.84 -15.03
CA LEU A 284 10.67 -0.21 -16.27
C LEU A 284 10.05 1.16 -15.93
N GLY A 285 10.18 2.13 -16.83
CA GLY A 285 9.54 3.44 -16.65
C GLY A 285 8.02 3.32 -16.48
N LYS A 286 7.41 4.14 -15.64
CA LYS A 286 5.96 4.05 -15.30
C LYS A 286 5.04 4.09 -16.52
N LYS A 287 5.47 4.70 -17.63
CA LYS A 287 4.73 4.75 -18.89
C LYS A 287 4.89 3.49 -19.76
N HIS A 288 5.83 2.62 -19.41
CA HIS A 288 6.06 1.39 -20.18
C HIS A 288 4.90 0.41 -19.97
N PRO A 289 4.33 -0.19 -21.03
CA PRO A 289 3.16 -1.07 -20.93
C PRO A 289 3.37 -2.27 -19.99
N LEU A 290 4.59 -2.78 -19.92
CA LEU A 290 4.96 -3.92 -19.07
C LEU A 290 5.39 -3.50 -17.66
N HIS A 291 5.38 -2.20 -17.32
CA HIS A 291 5.70 -1.77 -15.97
C HIS A 291 4.73 -2.37 -14.96
N VAL A 292 5.28 -2.98 -13.92
CA VAL A 292 4.53 -3.49 -12.76
C VAL A 292 5.29 -3.10 -11.50
N GLY A 293 4.68 -2.24 -10.68
CA GLY A 293 5.31 -1.77 -9.45
C GLY A 293 5.43 -2.87 -8.40
N TRP A 294 6.49 -2.80 -7.60
CA TRP A 294 6.70 -3.63 -6.41
C TRP A 294 6.77 -2.74 -5.18
N LYS A 295 5.96 -3.03 -4.15
CA LYS A 295 5.92 -2.24 -2.92
C LYS A 295 6.83 -2.78 -1.81
N GLY A 296 7.49 -3.89 -2.06
CA GLY A 296 8.16 -4.66 -1.02
C GLY A 296 7.20 -5.38 -0.07
N MET A 297 7.73 -6.30 0.69
CA MET A 297 7.01 -7.08 1.70
C MET A 297 7.96 -7.45 2.85
N ALA A 298 7.41 -7.90 3.96
CA ALA A 298 8.18 -8.67 4.93
C ALA A 298 8.38 -10.07 4.34
N TYR A 299 9.62 -10.52 4.23
CA TYR A 299 9.93 -11.83 3.67
C TYR A 299 9.96 -12.89 4.77
N ASP A 300 9.36 -14.06 4.49
CA ASP A 300 9.45 -15.22 5.37
C ASP A 300 10.87 -15.78 5.39
N ASN A 301 11.57 -15.65 4.25
CA ASN A 301 12.97 -16.00 4.10
C ASN A 301 13.76 -14.75 3.66
N GLU A 302 14.29 -14.01 4.63
CA GLU A 302 15.06 -12.79 4.38
C GLU A 302 16.37 -13.05 3.61
N ALA A 303 17.00 -14.23 3.82
CA ALA A 303 18.24 -14.58 3.12
C ALA A 303 18.04 -14.74 1.61
N ARG A 304 16.85 -15.14 1.19
CA ARG A 304 16.49 -15.32 -0.20
C ARG A 304 15.61 -14.20 -0.75
N ASN A 305 15.14 -13.28 0.08
CA ASN A 305 14.14 -12.26 -0.26
C ASN A 305 12.91 -12.87 -0.93
N GLU A 306 12.32 -13.88 -0.29
CA GLU A 306 11.14 -14.59 -0.80
C GLU A 306 10.15 -14.93 0.31
N SER A 307 8.88 -15.12 -0.06
CA SER A 307 7.79 -15.52 0.82
C SER A 307 6.88 -16.52 0.14
N GLU A 308 6.25 -17.40 0.90
CA GLU A 308 5.25 -18.32 0.37
C GLU A 308 3.83 -17.74 0.48
N VAL A 309 2.99 -18.07 -0.48
CA VAL A 309 1.56 -17.72 -0.44
C VAL A 309 0.83 -18.61 0.54
N ASN A 310 0.22 -18.02 1.54
CA ASN A 310 -0.59 -18.73 2.51
C ASN A 310 -2.05 -18.83 2.02
N TRP A 311 -2.49 -20.04 1.66
CA TRP A 311 -3.85 -20.26 1.21
C TRP A 311 -4.86 -20.09 2.35
N LEU A 312 -5.86 -19.23 2.15
CA LEU A 312 -6.91 -18.97 3.15
C LEU A 312 -7.68 -20.23 3.54
N VAL A 313 -7.81 -21.17 2.59
CA VAL A 313 -8.45 -22.47 2.76
C VAL A 313 -7.55 -23.51 2.09
N PRO A 314 -7.16 -24.62 2.79
CA PRO A 314 -6.22 -25.62 2.26
C PRO A 314 -6.64 -26.25 0.92
N GLU A 315 -7.96 -26.44 0.71
CA GLU A 315 -8.53 -27.00 -0.51
C GLU A 315 -8.23 -26.15 -1.75
N ILE A 316 -8.06 -24.85 -1.56
CA ILE A 316 -7.74 -23.91 -2.64
C ILE A 316 -6.36 -24.20 -3.23
N GLY A 317 -5.39 -24.60 -2.42
CA GLY A 317 -4.08 -25.01 -2.92
C GLY A 317 -4.16 -26.19 -3.90
N ARG A 318 -4.99 -27.17 -3.61
CA ARG A 318 -5.25 -28.30 -4.53
C ARG A 318 -6.04 -27.88 -5.77
N TYR A 319 -7.01 -27.00 -5.62
CA TYR A 319 -7.75 -26.46 -6.76
C TYR A 319 -6.84 -25.62 -7.67
N PHE A 320 -6.00 -24.79 -7.09
CA PHE A 320 -4.99 -24.01 -7.82
C PHE A 320 -4.04 -24.93 -8.60
N ALA A 321 -3.54 -26.00 -7.99
CA ALA A 321 -2.65 -26.97 -8.64
C ALA A 321 -3.29 -27.58 -9.89
N ARG A 322 -4.57 -27.97 -9.83
CA ARG A 322 -5.29 -28.50 -11.02
C ARG A 322 -5.39 -27.47 -12.14
N LEU A 323 -5.75 -26.23 -11.80
CA LEU A 323 -5.81 -25.13 -12.77
C LEU A 323 -4.42 -24.78 -13.32
N HIS A 324 -3.37 -24.86 -12.48
CA HIS A 324 -2.00 -24.67 -12.90
C HIS A 324 -1.60 -25.68 -13.97
N PHE A 325 -1.81 -26.99 -13.76
CA PHE A 325 -1.52 -28.00 -14.78
C PHE A 325 -2.30 -27.77 -16.07
N GLN A 326 -3.58 -27.42 -15.96
CA GLN A 326 -4.40 -27.09 -17.12
C GLN A 326 -3.81 -25.88 -17.87
N TYR A 327 -3.48 -24.80 -17.18
CA TYR A 327 -2.89 -23.59 -17.75
C TYR A 327 -1.55 -23.85 -18.42
N MET A 328 -0.69 -24.63 -17.76
CA MET A 328 0.60 -25.03 -18.32
C MET A 328 0.43 -25.86 -19.60
N HIS A 329 -0.53 -26.77 -19.62
CA HIS A 329 -0.77 -27.64 -20.77
C HIS A 329 -1.49 -26.93 -21.92
N GLU A 330 -2.50 -26.10 -21.64
CA GLU A 330 -3.33 -25.50 -22.69
C GLU A 330 -2.75 -24.19 -23.24
N THR A 331 -2.04 -23.42 -22.41
CA THR A 331 -1.56 -22.09 -22.77
C THR A 331 -0.03 -21.99 -22.73
N ARG A 332 0.56 -22.21 -21.55
CA ARG A 332 1.95 -21.79 -21.30
C ARG A 332 2.97 -22.57 -22.11
N LYS A 333 2.75 -23.85 -22.40
CA LYS A 333 3.63 -24.67 -23.24
C LYS A 333 3.74 -24.18 -24.68
N HIS A 334 2.78 -23.39 -25.16
CA HIS A 334 2.78 -22.85 -26.52
C HIS A 334 3.45 -21.48 -26.63
N VAL A 335 3.85 -20.91 -25.50
CA VAL A 335 4.52 -19.60 -25.44
C VAL A 335 6.02 -19.77 -25.69
N PRO A 336 6.62 -18.98 -26.59
CA PRO A 336 8.06 -18.99 -26.81
C PRO A 336 8.84 -18.71 -25.52
N ASP A 337 10.05 -19.27 -25.37
CA ASP A 337 10.93 -19.05 -24.22
C ASP A 337 11.67 -17.71 -24.31
N GLU A 338 10.92 -16.61 -24.42
CA GLU A 338 11.43 -15.23 -24.49
C GLU A 338 11.43 -14.52 -23.15
N HIS A 339 10.74 -15.07 -22.16
CA HIS A 339 10.66 -14.55 -20.81
C HIS A 339 10.12 -15.61 -19.81
N PRO A 340 10.47 -15.53 -18.53
CA PRO A 340 10.07 -16.52 -17.53
C PRO A 340 8.69 -16.28 -16.91
N TYR A 341 8.03 -15.14 -17.19
CA TYR A 341 6.81 -14.74 -16.49
C TYR A 341 5.68 -15.74 -16.64
N TYR A 342 5.01 -16.05 -15.53
CA TYR A 342 3.95 -17.05 -15.47
C TYR A 342 2.69 -16.61 -16.20
N PHE A 343 2.18 -15.41 -15.91
CA PHE A 343 0.95 -14.88 -16.52
C PHE A 343 1.23 -14.22 -17.86
N VAL A 344 0.56 -14.70 -18.91
CA VAL A 344 0.75 -14.24 -20.30
C VAL A 344 -0.59 -13.86 -20.95
N ASN A 345 -0.54 -13.11 -22.05
CA ASN A 345 -1.69 -12.82 -22.87
C ASN A 345 -2.11 -14.05 -23.68
N GLU A 346 -3.43 -14.36 -23.75
CA GLU A 346 -3.97 -15.58 -24.37
C GLU A 346 -4.74 -15.32 -25.67
N LYS A 347 -5.29 -14.12 -25.85
CA LYS A 347 -6.36 -13.88 -26.83
C LYS A 347 -5.98 -13.01 -28.02
N ASP A 348 -4.85 -12.37 -27.99
CA ASP A 348 -4.41 -11.46 -29.04
C ASP A 348 -3.33 -12.17 -29.86
N ALA A 349 -3.60 -12.43 -31.15
CA ALA A 349 -2.67 -13.16 -31.99
C ALA A 349 -1.31 -12.46 -32.11
N ASP A 350 -1.29 -11.13 -32.10
CA ASP A 350 -0.07 -10.31 -32.17
C ASP A 350 0.69 -10.24 -30.86
N ASN A 351 -0.02 -10.44 -29.73
CA ASN A 351 0.55 -10.35 -28.38
C ASN A 351 0.46 -11.68 -27.61
N PHE A 352 0.10 -12.77 -28.28
CA PHE A 352 0.04 -14.09 -27.64
C PHE A 352 1.39 -14.41 -26.98
N GLY A 353 1.33 -14.86 -25.74
CA GLY A 353 2.51 -15.23 -24.98
C GLY A 353 3.26 -14.06 -24.33
N SER A 354 3.01 -12.80 -24.71
CA SER A 354 3.65 -11.66 -24.04
C SER A 354 3.21 -11.54 -22.57
N PRO A 355 4.06 -10.97 -21.66
CA PRO A 355 3.73 -10.86 -20.26
C PRO A 355 2.42 -10.09 -20.02
N LEU A 356 1.53 -10.63 -19.19
CA LEU A 356 0.25 -10.00 -18.86
C LEU A 356 0.44 -8.64 -18.19
N THR A 357 -0.27 -7.62 -18.66
CA THR A 357 -0.15 -6.25 -18.14
C THR A 357 -1.08 -5.98 -16.97
N LEU A 358 -0.71 -5.01 -16.12
CA LEU A 358 -1.55 -4.58 -15.00
C LEU A 358 -2.88 -3.97 -15.49
N SER A 359 -2.88 -3.32 -16.66
CA SER A 359 -4.08 -2.78 -17.31
C SER A 359 -5.03 -3.90 -17.74
N ASN A 360 -4.51 -4.99 -18.33
CA ASN A 360 -5.33 -6.12 -18.75
C ASN A 360 -6.00 -6.81 -17.55
N THR A 361 -5.29 -6.94 -16.43
CA THR A 361 -5.89 -7.50 -15.20
C THR A 361 -6.99 -6.59 -14.62
N ALA A 362 -6.86 -5.25 -14.74
CA ALA A 362 -7.92 -4.33 -14.34
C ALA A 362 -9.18 -4.53 -15.18
N LYS A 363 -9.03 -4.49 -16.50
CA LYS A 363 -10.14 -4.68 -17.45
C LYS A 363 -10.80 -6.07 -17.29
N MET A 364 -10.00 -7.10 -17.01
CA MET A 364 -10.52 -8.45 -16.74
C MET A 364 -11.38 -8.45 -15.48
N PHE A 365 -10.87 -7.90 -14.38
CA PHE A 365 -11.60 -7.85 -13.10
C PHE A 365 -12.93 -7.07 -13.25
N GLU A 366 -12.88 -5.89 -13.87
CA GLU A 366 -14.09 -5.08 -14.10
C GLU A 366 -15.15 -5.82 -14.93
N ARG A 367 -14.73 -6.51 -16.00
CA ARG A 367 -15.65 -7.32 -16.81
C ARG A 367 -16.26 -8.47 -16.02
N ALA A 368 -15.46 -9.13 -15.17
CA ALA A 368 -15.94 -10.20 -14.32
C ALA A 368 -16.95 -9.68 -13.27
N ALA A 369 -16.66 -8.54 -12.64
CA ALA A 369 -17.57 -7.90 -11.69
C ALA A 369 -18.91 -7.50 -12.34
N ARG A 370 -18.87 -6.83 -13.49
CA ARG A 370 -20.09 -6.43 -14.24
C ARG A 370 -20.96 -7.61 -14.65
N ARG A 371 -20.39 -8.77 -14.97
CA ARG A 371 -21.17 -10.00 -15.28
C ARG A 371 -22.00 -10.47 -14.09
N LEU A 372 -21.61 -10.14 -12.88
CA LEU A 372 -22.34 -10.46 -11.65
C LEU A 372 -23.26 -9.31 -11.18
N GLY A 373 -23.44 -8.27 -12.00
CA GLY A 373 -24.23 -7.11 -11.65
C GLY A 373 -23.54 -6.18 -10.61
N LEU A 374 -22.24 -6.31 -10.41
CA LEU A 374 -21.48 -5.43 -9.51
C LEU A 374 -20.95 -4.22 -10.27
N ASP A 375 -21.05 -3.03 -9.66
CA ASP A 375 -20.44 -1.82 -10.21
C ASP A 375 -18.97 -1.70 -9.78
N PRO A 376 -18.00 -1.71 -10.72
CA PRO A 376 -16.58 -1.50 -10.39
C PRO A 376 -16.25 -0.13 -9.78
N ALA A 377 -17.17 0.83 -9.83
CA ALA A 377 -17.01 2.14 -9.19
C ALA A 377 -17.32 2.10 -7.69
N GLU A 378 -18.03 1.07 -7.21
CA GLU A 378 -18.31 0.89 -5.80
C GLU A 378 -17.04 0.59 -5.00
N ASP A 379 -16.98 1.14 -3.78
CA ASP A 379 -15.89 0.85 -2.84
C ASP A 379 -15.87 -0.67 -2.53
N GLY A 380 -14.70 -1.28 -2.68
CA GLY A 380 -14.50 -2.72 -2.47
C GLY A 380 -14.62 -3.57 -3.74
N VAL A 381 -15.36 -3.14 -4.77
CA VAL A 381 -15.49 -3.89 -6.03
C VAL A 381 -14.30 -3.62 -6.94
N ASN A 382 -13.11 -3.98 -6.46
CA ASN A 382 -11.85 -3.82 -7.20
C ASN A 382 -10.81 -4.84 -6.73
N ARG A 383 -9.68 -4.91 -7.43
CA ARG A 383 -8.58 -5.85 -7.11
C ARG A 383 -7.99 -5.66 -5.71
N HIS A 384 -8.03 -4.45 -5.17
CA HIS A 384 -7.57 -4.19 -3.80
C HIS A 384 -8.61 -4.65 -2.77
N GLY A 385 -9.90 -4.56 -3.10
CA GLY A 385 -10.99 -5.14 -2.32
C GLY A 385 -10.87 -6.66 -2.14
N ALA A 386 -10.30 -7.37 -3.13
CA ALA A 386 -9.98 -8.78 -2.99
C ALA A 386 -8.97 -9.07 -1.86
N ARG A 387 -7.91 -8.27 -1.77
CA ARG A 387 -6.95 -8.39 -0.65
C ARG A 387 -7.56 -7.95 0.68
N HIS A 388 -8.46 -6.96 0.69
CA HIS A 388 -9.22 -6.61 1.89
C HIS A 388 -10.15 -7.75 2.33
N PHE A 389 -10.75 -8.48 1.39
CA PHE A 389 -11.51 -9.70 1.71
C PHE A 389 -10.64 -10.71 2.45
N TYR A 390 -9.43 -11.02 1.96
CA TYR A 390 -8.51 -11.95 2.61
C TYR A 390 -8.19 -11.51 4.05
N GLY A 391 -7.76 -10.25 4.24
CA GLY A 391 -7.42 -9.73 5.57
C GLY A 391 -8.61 -9.69 6.53
N HIS A 392 -9.78 -9.29 6.05
CA HIS A 392 -11.01 -9.30 6.84
C HIS A 392 -11.42 -10.73 7.23
N PHE A 393 -11.31 -11.68 6.31
CA PHE A 393 -11.61 -13.08 6.59
C PHE A 393 -10.69 -13.65 7.66
N CYS A 394 -9.39 -13.37 7.60
CA CYS A 394 -8.43 -13.77 8.62
C CYS A 394 -8.76 -13.18 10.00
N ALA A 395 -9.08 -11.88 10.05
CA ALA A 395 -9.34 -11.19 11.30
C ALA A 395 -10.71 -11.53 11.91
N SER A 396 -11.77 -11.55 11.10
CA SER A 396 -13.15 -11.64 11.59
C SER A 396 -13.71 -13.06 11.62
N HIS A 397 -13.37 -13.91 10.62
CA HIS A 397 -13.88 -15.27 10.52
C HIS A 397 -12.91 -16.30 11.11
N LEU A 398 -11.63 -16.25 10.72
CA LEU A 398 -10.62 -17.16 11.29
C LEU A 398 -10.12 -16.70 12.65
N ARG A 399 -10.32 -15.43 13.01
CA ARG A 399 -9.91 -14.82 14.29
C ARG A 399 -8.43 -15.03 14.60
N LEU A 400 -7.60 -14.93 13.56
CA LEU A 400 -6.16 -15.06 13.71
C LEU A 400 -5.62 -13.87 14.53
N PRO A 401 -4.56 -14.05 15.32
CA PRO A 401 -3.85 -12.94 15.95
C PRO A 401 -3.35 -11.92 14.91
N LEU A 402 -3.20 -10.66 15.35
CA LEU A 402 -2.77 -9.55 14.49
C LEU A 402 -1.42 -9.84 13.83
N GLU A 403 -0.48 -10.36 14.60
CA GLU A 403 0.88 -10.69 14.19
C GLU A 403 0.88 -11.82 13.14
N VAL A 404 0.04 -12.84 13.33
CA VAL A 404 -0.12 -13.93 12.37
C VAL A 404 -0.70 -13.40 11.06
N THR A 405 -1.75 -12.57 11.12
CA THR A 405 -2.33 -11.96 9.92
C THR A 405 -1.33 -11.02 9.23
N GLN A 406 -0.51 -10.29 9.98
CA GLN A 406 0.58 -9.47 9.45
C GLN A 406 1.56 -10.32 8.65
N SER A 407 2.04 -11.42 9.22
CA SER A 407 2.97 -12.34 8.59
C SER A 407 2.40 -12.94 7.30
N ILE A 408 1.24 -13.59 7.35
CA ILE A 408 0.64 -14.26 6.18
C ILE A 408 0.21 -13.29 5.06
N MET A 409 0.01 -12.01 5.37
CA MET A 409 -0.22 -10.95 4.38
C MET A 409 1.08 -10.25 3.94
N HIS A 410 2.22 -10.64 4.48
CA HIS A 410 3.53 -10.06 4.21
C HIS A 410 3.54 -8.53 4.39
N HIS A 411 2.91 -8.03 5.45
CA HIS A 411 2.88 -6.60 5.75
C HIS A 411 4.16 -6.19 6.50
N ALA A 412 5.00 -5.37 5.87
CA ALA A 412 6.17 -4.79 6.53
C ALA A 412 5.81 -3.86 7.71
N ASN A 413 4.60 -3.29 7.72
CA ASN A 413 4.11 -2.40 8.79
C ASN A 413 2.81 -2.95 9.40
N ILE A 414 2.81 -3.17 10.71
CA ILE A 414 1.67 -3.66 11.48
C ILE A 414 0.41 -2.76 11.36
N LEU A 415 0.59 -1.46 11.14
CA LEU A 415 -0.51 -0.53 10.91
C LEU A 415 -1.34 -0.89 9.68
N SER A 416 -0.72 -1.51 8.68
CA SER A 416 -1.42 -2.01 7.49
C SER A 416 -2.36 -3.17 7.81
N THR A 417 -2.08 -3.92 8.89
CA THR A 417 -2.90 -5.05 9.35
C THR A 417 -3.97 -4.60 10.33
N LYS A 418 -3.68 -3.61 11.17
CA LYS A 418 -4.64 -3.07 12.17
C LYS A 418 -5.97 -2.64 11.56
N ILE A 419 -6.00 -2.28 10.30
CA ILE A 419 -7.23 -1.90 9.60
C ILE A 419 -8.27 -3.02 9.57
N TYR A 420 -7.86 -4.28 9.60
CA TYR A 420 -8.76 -5.46 9.60
C TYR A 420 -9.26 -5.82 10.98
N TYR A 421 -8.60 -5.33 12.04
CA TYR A 421 -8.92 -5.55 13.44
C TYR A 421 -9.69 -4.37 14.09
N ALA A 422 -10.15 -3.42 13.29
CA ALA A 422 -11.12 -2.44 13.76
C ALA A 422 -12.40 -3.19 14.09
N LEU A 423 -12.59 -3.44 15.40
CA LEU A 423 -13.61 -4.33 15.97
C LEU A 423 -14.99 -4.05 15.37
N ASP A 424 -15.51 -5.02 14.62
CA ASP A 424 -16.93 -5.14 14.42
C ASP A 424 -17.58 -5.35 15.79
N GLN A 425 -18.57 -4.55 16.14
CA GLN A 425 -19.27 -4.65 17.42
C GLN A 425 -19.90 -6.05 17.64
N ALA A 426 -20.26 -6.75 16.56
CA ALA A 426 -20.76 -8.10 16.62
C ALA A 426 -19.68 -9.09 17.09
N VAL A 427 -18.46 -8.97 16.56
CA VAL A 427 -17.30 -9.78 16.98
C VAL A 427 -16.94 -9.50 18.43
N ALA A 428 -16.93 -8.21 18.84
CA ALA A 428 -16.66 -7.83 20.23
C ALA A 428 -17.68 -8.43 21.19
N ARG A 429 -18.97 -8.41 20.84
CA ARG A 429 -20.02 -9.01 21.66
C ARG A 429 -19.90 -10.53 21.77
N ASP A 430 -19.52 -11.18 20.68
CA ASP A 430 -19.34 -12.64 20.64
C ASP A 430 -18.12 -13.08 21.47
N GLU A 431 -17.01 -12.34 21.38
CA GLU A 431 -15.83 -12.58 22.23
C GLU A 431 -16.09 -12.31 23.71
N LEU A 432 -16.87 -11.28 24.04
CA LEU A 432 -17.32 -11.04 25.42
C LEU A 432 -18.20 -12.19 25.94
N LYS A 433 -19.11 -12.73 25.10
CA LYS A 433 -19.91 -13.92 25.49
C LYS A 433 -19.04 -15.14 25.75
N LYS A 434 -18.05 -15.42 24.89
CA LYS A 434 -17.11 -16.52 25.09
C LYS A 434 -16.22 -16.33 26.31
N GLY A 435 -15.72 -15.08 26.50
CA GLY A 435 -14.97 -14.71 27.70
C GLY A 435 -15.79 -14.90 28.96
N PHE A 436 -17.07 -14.49 28.93
CA PHE A 436 -18.00 -14.66 30.07
C PHE A 436 -18.26 -16.15 30.35
N ALA A 437 -18.51 -16.96 29.34
CA ALA A 437 -18.68 -18.42 29.50
C ALA A 437 -17.45 -19.10 30.13
N ARG A 438 -16.24 -18.62 29.81
CA ARG A 438 -14.99 -19.10 30.43
C ARG A 438 -14.90 -18.68 31.89
N ILE A 439 -15.18 -17.41 32.21
CA ILE A 439 -15.22 -16.90 33.59
C ILE A 439 -16.27 -17.64 34.39
N GLN A 440 -17.42 -17.96 33.81
CA GLN A 440 -18.50 -18.72 34.48
C GLN A 440 -18.05 -20.13 34.88
N SER A 441 -17.15 -20.76 34.07
CA SER A 441 -16.57 -22.06 34.42
C SER A 441 -15.43 -21.97 35.43
N GLU A 442 -14.61 -20.91 35.37
CA GLU A 442 -13.42 -20.73 36.22
C GLU A 442 -13.74 -20.05 37.57
N LEU A 443 -14.72 -19.16 37.60
CA LEU A 443 -15.12 -18.36 38.76
C LEU A 443 -16.66 -18.30 38.92
N PRO A 444 -17.33 -19.43 39.18
CA PRO A 444 -18.80 -19.50 39.24
C PRO A 444 -19.41 -18.63 40.32
N SER A 445 -18.72 -18.41 41.47
CA SER A 445 -19.19 -17.54 42.54
C SER A 445 -19.30 -16.08 42.11
N LEU A 446 -18.33 -15.56 41.36
CA LEU A 446 -18.35 -14.19 40.85
C LEU A 446 -19.52 -13.97 39.87
N CYS A 447 -19.82 -14.94 39.03
CA CYS A 447 -20.93 -14.85 38.09
C CYS A 447 -22.29 -14.90 38.82
N ALA A 448 -22.43 -15.73 39.83
CA ALA A 448 -23.64 -15.79 40.67
C ALA A 448 -23.88 -14.46 41.45
N ASP A 449 -22.83 -13.82 41.93
CA ASP A 449 -22.93 -12.54 42.59
C ASP A 449 -23.33 -11.39 41.65
N ILE A 450 -22.82 -11.41 40.39
CA ILE A 450 -23.20 -10.44 39.35
C ILE A 450 -24.68 -10.64 38.96
N GLU A 451 -25.15 -11.87 38.81
CA GLU A 451 -26.56 -12.16 38.54
C GLU A 451 -27.47 -11.67 39.69
N ARG A 452 -27.12 -11.90 40.93
CA ARG A 452 -27.86 -11.41 42.10
C ARG A 452 -27.94 -9.87 42.12
N VAL A 453 -26.88 -9.16 41.84
CA VAL A 453 -26.87 -7.69 41.79
C VAL A 453 -27.71 -7.15 40.63
N SER A 454 -27.78 -7.84 39.50
CA SER A 454 -28.57 -7.40 38.35
C SER A 454 -30.10 -7.61 38.58
N PHE A 455 -30.49 -8.65 39.30
CA PHE A 455 -31.89 -8.92 39.61
C PHE A 455 -32.45 -8.04 40.73
N SER A 456 -31.60 -7.58 41.65
CA SER A 456 -32.04 -6.70 42.76
C SER A 456 -32.43 -5.28 42.33
N ARG A 457 -32.08 -4.83 41.12
CA ARG A 457 -32.44 -3.49 40.60
C ARG A 457 -33.78 -3.42 39.85
N HIS A 458 -34.48 -4.52 39.66
CA HIS A 458 -35.78 -4.53 38.98
C HIS A 458 -37.01 -4.57 39.88
N TYR A 459 -36.82 -4.47 41.22
CA TYR A 459 -37.91 -4.44 42.20
C TYR A 459 -37.70 -3.33 43.26
N GLN A 460 -37.37 -2.12 42.85
CA GLN A 460 -37.54 -0.91 43.66
C GLN A 460 -38.15 0.20 42.80
#